data_42200842483e30bc8cc69e5ef19f2681
#
_entry.id   42200842483e30bc8cc69e5ef19f2681
#
_cell.length_a   1.000
_cell.length_b   1.000
_cell.length_c   1.000
_cell.angle_alpha   90.00
_cell.angle_beta   90.00
_cell.angle_gamma   90.00
#
_symmetry.space_group_name_H-M   'P 1'
#
loop_
_entity.id
_entity.type
_entity.pdbx_description
1 polymer ?
#
loop_
_entity_poly.entity_id
_entity_poly.type
_entity_poly.pdbx_seq_one_letter_code
_entity_poly.pdbx_strand_id
1 'polypeptide(L)'
;MYVLEMTKPAQLALLAFTAYVAYFAAGGSLSPTKLGLLAVVSLGSIGGVTALNMVAESDLDAIMRRTSGRPIPSGRLSRREALVGSLILITVGFAAAAIINWLVLLTCLLALVFDIPLYTMLLKRRSPVSILLGGVAGVMPTLGGWATATGSIGLPAFLLALAVFSWIPMHIWFIVYYYIDDYRKAGVPMYPVIASPQSVARATMAFLLVMLASTWSYWLVTGKGLIGNVLMTPITIWASKMILSYPKFMDRTMAKRIFLTANPALLIAFLGAPFSTPHVIACTLLR
;
A
#
# COMPACT_ATOMS: atom_id res chain seq x y z
N MET A 1 7.77 7.55 -22.64
CA MET A 1 6.46 7.96 -22.08
C MET A 1 5.66 6.78 -21.54
N TYR A 2 5.41 5.71 -22.31
CA TYR A 2 4.59 4.57 -21.89
C TYR A 2 5.17 3.73 -20.73
N VAL A 3 6.50 3.62 -20.60
CA VAL A 3 7.13 2.92 -19.46
C VAL A 3 6.79 3.61 -18.13
N LEU A 4 6.73 4.95 -18.10
CA LEU A 4 6.29 5.69 -16.91
C LEU A 4 4.80 5.47 -16.60
N GLU A 5 3.94 5.33 -17.61
CA GLU A 5 2.53 4.96 -17.41
C GLU A 5 2.40 3.59 -16.72
N MET A 6 3.30 2.65 -17.01
CA MET A 6 3.32 1.33 -16.38
C MET A 6 3.67 1.35 -14.89
N THR A 7 4.39 2.37 -14.42
CA THR A 7 4.70 2.50 -12.99
C THR A 7 3.48 2.82 -12.13
N LYS A 8 2.30 3.06 -12.75
CA LYS A 8 1.07 3.51 -12.08
C LYS A 8 1.35 4.70 -11.16
N PRO A 9 1.56 5.91 -11.70
CA PRO A 9 2.12 7.05 -10.95
C PRO A 9 1.38 7.38 -9.65
N ALA A 10 0.06 7.26 -9.61
CA ALA A 10 -0.72 7.50 -8.40
C ALA A 10 -0.42 6.47 -7.28
N GLN A 11 -0.27 5.19 -7.64
CA GLN A 11 0.10 4.13 -6.70
C GLN A 11 1.56 4.30 -6.25
N LEU A 12 2.47 4.59 -7.19
CA LEU A 12 3.86 4.87 -6.89
C LEU A 12 3.99 6.05 -5.90
N ALA A 13 3.28 7.15 -6.15
CA ALA A 13 3.31 8.32 -5.28
C ALA A 13 2.81 8.00 -3.86
N LEU A 14 1.73 7.22 -3.74
CA LEU A 14 1.20 6.82 -2.43
C LEU A 14 2.18 5.94 -1.65
N LEU A 15 2.77 4.94 -2.30
CA LEU A 15 3.74 4.05 -1.66
C LEU A 15 5.07 4.76 -1.35
N ALA A 16 5.56 5.61 -2.25
CA ALA A 16 6.72 6.47 -1.98
C ALA A 16 6.45 7.40 -0.80
N PHE A 17 5.26 8.00 -0.72
CA PHE A 17 4.84 8.81 0.42
C PHE A 17 4.98 8.04 1.75
N THR A 18 4.54 6.77 1.83
CA THR A 18 4.71 5.97 3.05
C THR A 18 6.17 5.74 3.41
N ALA A 19 7.06 5.58 2.42
CA ALA A 19 8.50 5.46 2.64
C ALA A 19 9.11 6.75 3.20
N TYR A 20 8.80 7.90 2.60
CA TYR A 20 9.31 9.19 3.07
C TYR A 20 8.81 9.55 4.47
N VAL A 21 7.52 9.32 4.73
CA VAL A 21 6.97 9.57 6.07
C VAL A 21 7.63 8.67 7.11
N ALA A 22 7.81 7.39 6.82
CA ALA A 22 8.51 6.47 7.72
C ALA A 22 9.98 6.90 7.95
N TYR A 23 10.66 7.39 6.91
CA TYR A 23 12.00 7.97 7.02
C TYR A 23 12.04 9.13 8.03
N PHE A 24 11.14 10.10 7.90
CA PHE A 24 11.09 11.25 8.82
C PHE A 24 10.57 10.86 10.21
N ALA A 25 9.62 9.96 10.32
CA ALA A 25 9.11 9.43 11.59
C ALA A 25 10.22 8.74 12.40
N ALA A 26 11.15 8.08 11.70
CA ALA A 26 12.35 7.47 12.27
C ALA A 26 13.45 8.49 12.67
N GLY A 27 13.23 9.78 12.44
CA GLY A 27 14.23 10.84 12.72
C GLY A 27 15.22 11.08 11.57
N GLY A 28 14.85 10.70 10.35
CA GLY A 28 15.66 10.94 9.16
C GLY A 28 15.89 12.42 8.93
N SER A 29 17.14 12.80 8.62
CA SER A 29 17.55 14.18 8.36
C SER A 29 17.20 14.63 6.93
N LEU A 30 17.17 15.95 6.69
CA LEU A 30 17.01 16.53 5.35
C LEU A 30 18.30 16.40 4.51
N SER A 31 18.84 15.17 4.43
CA SER A 31 20.01 14.86 3.60
C SER A 31 19.64 14.71 2.13
N PRO A 32 20.11 15.59 1.22
CA PRO A 32 19.81 15.48 -0.20
C PRO A 32 20.20 14.14 -0.79
N THR A 33 21.33 13.56 -0.35
CA THR A 33 21.81 12.26 -0.81
C THR A 33 20.87 11.14 -0.40
N LYS A 34 20.46 11.06 0.89
CA LYS A 34 19.52 10.01 1.36
C LYS A 34 18.15 10.15 0.72
N LEU A 35 17.64 11.38 0.63
CA LEU A 35 16.35 11.66 0.00
C LEU A 35 16.39 11.35 -1.51
N GLY A 36 17.46 11.71 -2.20
CA GLY A 36 17.65 11.39 -3.61
C GLY A 36 17.76 9.88 -3.87
N LEU A 37 18.54 9.16 -3.05
CA LEU A 37 18.62 7.70 -3.14
C LEU A 37 17.25 7.04 -2.87
N LEU A 38 16.51 7.52 -1.85
CA LEU A 38 15.16 7.01 -1.55
C LEU A 38 14.18 7.28 -2.71
N ALA A 39 14.33 8.40 -3.43
CA ALA A 39 13.55 8.66 -4.65
C ALA A 39 13.88 7.65 -5.76
N VAL A 40 15.18 7.38 -5.98
CA VAL A 40 15.62 6.38 -6.98
C VAL A 40 15.14 4.98 -6.59
N VAL A 41 15.23 4.60 -5.31
CA VAL A 41 14.68 3.32 -4.80
C VAL A 41 13.18 3.26 -5.04
N SER A 42 12.43 4.32 -4.71
CA SER A 42 10.98 4.35 -4.90
C SER A 42 10.59 4.21 -6.36
N LEU A 43 11.19 5.00 -7.25
CA LEU A 43 10.91 4.94 -8.68
C LEU A 43 11.33 3.58 -9.28
N GLY A 44 12.52 3.12 -8.95
CA GLY A 44 13.09 1.90 -9.52
C GLY A 44 12.44 0.63 -8.96
N SER A 45 12.35 0.50 -7.62
CA SER A 45 11.80 -0.71 -7.00
C SER A 45 10.27 -0.72 -7.09
N ILE A 46 9.56 0.28 -6.54
CA ILE A 46 8.09 0.29 -6.55
C ILE A 46 7.58 0.41 -8.00
N GLY A 47 8.11 1.37 -8.76
CA GLY A 47 7.70 1.57 -10.15
C GLY A 47 8.04 0.38 -11.04
N GLY A 48 9.24 -0.18 -10.90
CA GLY A 48 9.70 -1.33 -11.69
C GLY A 48 8.92 -2.61 -11.37
N VAL A 49 8.68 -2.93 -10.08
CA VAL A 49 7.86 -4.09 -9.67
C VAL A 49 6.42 -3.91 -10.14
N THR A 50 5.85 -2.70 -10.02
CA THR A 50 4.50 -2.41 -10.52
C THR A 50 4.40 -2.55 -12.05
N ALA A 51 5.43 -2.13 -12.79
CA ALA A 51 5.52 -2.32 -14.23
C ALA A 51 5.63 -3.81 -14.61
N LEU A 52 6.45 -4.58 -13.88
CA LEU A 52 6.56 -6.02 -14.07
C LEU A 52 5.26 -6.77 -13.76
N ASN A 53 4.52 -6.33 -12.72
CA ASN A 53 3.18 -6.83 -12.43
C ASN A 53 2.23 -6.61 -13.63
N MET A 54 2.27 -5.45 -14.29
CA MET A 54 1.46 -5.19 -15.48
C MET A 54 1.86 -6.08 -16.67
N VAL A 55 3.14 -6.43 -16.82
CA VAL A 55 3.60 -7.42 -17.82
C VAL A 55 3.01 -8.80 -17.52
N ALA A 56 3.06 -9.23 -16.26
CA ALA A 56 2.57 -10.54 -15.82
C ALA A 56 1.05 -10.69 -15.93
N GLU A 57 0.31 -9.59 -15.78
CA GLU A 57 -1.16 -9.55 -15.78
C GLU A 57 -1.79 -9.06 -17.10
N SER A 58 -0.99 -8.86 -18.14
CA SER A 58 -1.45 -8.25 -19.40
C SER A 58 -2.65 -8.97 -20.05
N ASP A 59 -2.77 -10.27 -19.88
CA ASP A 59 -3.91 -11.08 -20.32
C ASP A 59 -5.19 -10.78 -19.51
N LEU A 60 -5.10 -10.69 -18.18
CA LEU A 60 -6.22 -10.28 -17.33
C LEU A 60 -6.63 -8.82 -17.59
N ASP A 61 -5.65 -7.95 -17.77
CA ASP A 61 -5.88 -6.54 -18.06
C ASP A 61 -6.64 -6.31 -19.36
N ALA A 62 -6.43 -7.16 -20.36
CA ALA A 62 -7.17 -7.10 -21.63
C ALA A 62 -8.65 -7.45 -21.48
N ILE A 63 -9.01 -8.29 -20.51
CA ILE A 63 -10.40 -8.73 -20.28
C ILE A 63 -11.21 -7.67 -19.48
N MET A 64 -10.54 -6.97 -18.55
CA MET A 64 -11.18 -6.02 -17.64
C MET A 64 -11.34 -4.66 -18.31
N ARG A 65 -12.57 -4.09 -18.33
CA ARG A 65 -12.85 -2.76 -18.90
C ARG A 65 -11.98 -1.65 -18.30
N ARG A 66 -11.72 -1.75 -16.99
CA ARG A 66 -10.90 -0.77 -16.26
C ARG A 66 -9.46 -0.72 -16.75
N THR A 67 -8.91 -1.82 -17.23
CA THR A 67 -7.46 -1.98 -17.51
C THR A 67 -7.14 -2.30 -18.95
N SER A 68 -8.13 -2.56 -19.81
CA SER A 68 -7.93 -2.83 -21.23
C SER A 68 -7.25 -1.69 -22.01
N GLY A 69 -7.37 -0.44 -21.52
CA GLY A 69 -6.68 0.72 -22.08
C GLY A 69 -5.21 0.89 -21.64
N ARG A 70 -4.65 -0.02 -20.82
CA ARG A 70 -3.23 0.04 -20.41
C ARG A 70 -2.28 -0.16 -21.60
N PRO A 71 -1.01 0.29 -21.52
CA PRO A 71 -0.08 0.27 -22.64
C PRO A 71 0.08 -1.09 -23.33
N ILE A 72 0.15 -2.19 -22.58
CA ILE A 72 0.34 -3.53 -23.17
C ILE A 72 -0.96 -4.05 -23.80
N PRO A 73 -2.10 -4.11 -23.09
CA PRO A 73 -3.35 -4.60 -23.67
C PRO A 73 -3.83 -3.78 -24.87
N SER A 74 -3.56 -2.48 -24.90
CA SER A 74 -3.93 -1.59 -26.02
C SER A 74 -2.96 -1.63 -27.19
N GLY A 75 -1.88 -2.40 -27.14
CA GLY A 75 -0.87 -2.50 -28.19
C GLY A 75 0.08 -1.29 -28.29
N ARG A 76 -0.02 -0.30 -27.38
CA ARG A 76 0.85 0.90 -27.38
C ARG A 76 2.30 0.61 -26.95
N LEU A 77 2.53 -0.53 -26.27
CA LEU A 77 3.84 -0.99 -25.84
C LEU A 77 3.89 -2.52 -25.97
N SER A 78 4.94 -3.05 -26.57
CA SER A 78 5.12 -4.50 -26.65
C SER A 78 5.46 -5.09 -25.28
N ARG A 79 5.07 -6.35 -25.07
CA ARG A 79 5.38 -7.07 -23.80
C ARG A 79 6.88 -7.16 -23.55
N ARG A 80 7.70 -7.27 -24.62
CA ARG A 80 9.18 -7.33 -24.51
C ARG A 80 9.76 -6.00 -24.06
N GLU A 81 9.35 -4.88 -24.66
CA GLU A 81 9.81 -3.55 -24.25
C GLU A 81 9.40 -3.24 -22.80
N ALA A 82 8.18 -3.60 -22.45
CA ALA A 82 7.66 -3.46 -21.09
C ALA A 82 8.49 -4.28 -20.07
N LEU A 83 8.82 -5.52 -20.40
CA LEU A 83 9.67 -6.39 -19.57
C LEU A 83 11.07 -5.80 -19.38
N VAL A 84 11.72 -5.41 -20.48
CA VAL A 84 13.06 -4.80 -20.42
C VAL A 84 13.06 -3.52 -19.60
N GLY A 85 12.07 -2.63 -19.83
CA GLY A 85 11.95 -1.39 -19.08
C GLY A 85 11.73 -1.62 -17.58
N SER A 86 10.89 -2.60 -17.20
CA SER A 86 10.67 -2.94 -15.80
C SER A 86 11.92 -3.51 -15.13
N LEU A 87 12.67 -4.37 -15.82
CA LEU A 87 13.93 -4.93 -15.29
C LEU A 87 15.01 -3.87 -15.12
N ILE A 88 15.13 -2.92 -16.04
CA ILE A 88 16.06 -1.79 -15.88
C ILE A 88 15.70 -0.97 -14.63
N LEU A 89 14.41 -0.62 -14.47
CA LEU A 89 13.96 0.12 -13.30
C LEU A 89 14.26 -0.63 -12.00
N ILE A 90 13.95 -1.93 -11.93
CA ILE A 90 14.23 -2.79 -10.76
C ILE A 90 15.72 -2.79 -10.46
N THR A 91 16.57 -3.01 -11.46
CA THR A 91 18.02 -3.05 -11.28
C THR A 91 18.56 -1.73 -10.71
N VAL A 92 18.13 -0.59 -11.26
CA VAL A 92 18.52 0.73 -10.78
C VAL A 92 18.04 0.97 -9.34
N GLY A 93 16.78 0.63 -9.04
CA GLY A 93 16.23 0.77 -7.70
C GLY A 93 16.95 -0.11 -6.67
N PHE A 94 17.27 -1.36 -7.03
CA PHE A 94 17.97 -2.30 -6.14
C PHE A 94 19.43 -1.90 -5.93
N ALA A 95 20.10 -1.39 -6.96
CA ALA A 95 21.45 -0.85 -6.83
C ALA A 95 21.46 0.37 -5.86
N ALA A 96 20.51 1.28 -6.00
CA ALA A 96 20.36 2.40 -5.06
C ALA A 96 20.04 1.94 -3.63
N ALA A 97 19.20 0.91 -3.47
CA ALA A 97 18.89 0.32 -2.18
C ALA A 97 20.13 -0.31 -1.52
N ALA A 98 20.96 -1.02 -2.29
CA ALA A 98 22.22 -1.60 -1.81
C ALA A 98 23.22 -0.52 -1.34
N ILE A 99 23.26 0.64 -2.02
CA ILE A 99 24.08 1.78 -1.62
C ILE A 99 23.62 2.34 -0.27
N ILE A 100 22.31 2.34 0.02
CA ILE A 100 21.79 2.82 1.31
C ILE A 100 22.18 1.84 2.43
N ASN A 101 21.67 0.62 2.40
CA ASN A 101 22.06 -0.49 3.29
C ASN A 101 21.37 -1.80 2.87
N TRP A 102 21.82 -2.93 3.45
CA TRP A 102 21.30 -4.26 3.13
C TRP A 102 19.82 -4.47 3.52
N LEU A 103 19.32 -3.79 4.56
CA LEU A 103 17.91 -3.89 4.98
C LEU A 103 16.98 -3.25 3.94
N VAL A 104 17.37 -2.09 3.38
CA VAL A 104 16.60 -1.46 2.30
C VAL A 104 16.57 -2.36 1.06
N LEU A 105 17.70 -2.96 0.69
CA LEU A 105 17.74 -3.93 -0.39
C LEU A 105 16.84 -5.16 -0.08
N LEU A 106 16.88 -5.67 1.14
CA LEU A 106 16.03 -6.79 1.57
C LEU A 106 14.53 -6.44 1.44
N THR A 107 14.12 -5.22 1.85
CA THR A 107 12.71 -4.81 1.66
C THR A 107 12.31 -4.75 0.19
N CYS A 108 13.20 -4.32 -0.70
CA CYS A 108 12.95 -4.32 -2.16
C CYS A 108 12.82 -5.74 -2.70
N LEU A 109 13.71 -6.66 -2.29
CA LEU A 109 13.65 -8.08 -2.68
C LEU A 109 12.37 -8.76 -2.20
N LEU A 110 11.99 -8.52 -0.93
CA LEU A 110 10.73 -9.04 -0.38
C LEU A 110 9.51 -8.47 -1.11
N ALA A 111 9.51 -7.16 -1.44
CA ALA A 111 8.44 -6.57 -2.24
C ALA A 111 8.29 -7.28 -3.59
N LEU A 112 9.39 -7.51 -4.31
CA LEU A 112 9.40 -8.24 -5.57
C LEU A 112 8.85 -9.67 -5.42
N VAL A 113 9.33 -10.41 -4.41
CA VAL A 113 8.93 -11.82 -4.18
C VAL A 113 7.45 -11.91 -3.79
N PHE A 114 6.97 -11.05 -2.91
CA PHE A 114 5.57 -11.08 -2.49
C PHE A 114 4.61 -10.59 -3.57
N ASP A 115 4.98 -9.58 -4.38
CA ASP A 115 4.10 -9.04 -5.42
C ASP A 115 4.06 -9.93 -6.67
N ILE A 116 5.20 -10.38 -7.20
CA ILE A 116 5.26 -11.06 -8.49
C ILE A 116 5.02 -12.57 -8.36
N PRO A 117 5.92 -13.39 -7.83
CA PRO A 117 5.70 -14.83 -7.82
C PRO A 117 4.55 -15.25 -6.90
N LEU A 118 4.45 -14.67 -5.69
CA LEU A 118 3.46 -15.15 -4.72
C LEU A 118 2.06 -14.57 -4.99
N TYR A 119 1.91 -13.25 -5.05
CA TYR A 119 0.61 -12.63 -5.25
C TYR A 119 0.15 -12.78 -6.70
N THR A 120 0.90 -12.25 -7.67
CA THR A 120 0.44 -12.11 -9.06
C THR A 120 0.36 -13.45 -9.78
N MET A 121 1.43 -14.26 -9.72
CA MET A 121 1.51 -15.49 -10.51
C MET A 121 0.82 -16.67 -9.81
N LEU A 122 1.01 -16.83 -8.49
CA LEU A 122 0.53 -18.01 -7.79
C LEU A 122 -0.90 -17.84 -7.26
N LEU A 123 -1.21 -16.76 -6.54
CA LEU A 123 -2.42 -16.69 -5.70
C LEU A 123 -3.55 -15.86 -6.29
N LYS A 124 -3.29 -14.79 -7.01
CA LYS A 124 -4.32 -13.86 -7.49
C LYS A 124 -5.43 -14.55 -8.29
N ARG A 125 -5.07 -15.58 -9.06
CA ARG A 125 -5.99 -16.35 -9.90
C ARG A 125 -6.62 -17.56 -9.17
N ARG A 126 -6.19 -17.84 -7.93
CA ARG A 126 -6.55 -19.09 -7.23
C ARG A 126 -7.13 -18.88 -5.84
N SER A 127 -6.81 -17.75 -5.19
CA SER A 127 -7.13 -17.56 -3.78
C SER A 127 -7.80 -16.22 -3.50
N PRO A 128 -8.89 -16.22 -2.73
CA PRO A 128 -9.59 -15.01 -2.31
C PRO A 128 -8.78 -14.15 -1.34
N VAL A 129 -7.83 -14.74 -0.62
CA VAL A 129 -6.97 -14.04 0.35
C VAL A 129 -5.65 -13.56 -0.28
N SER A 130 -5.50 -13.69 -1.59
CA SER A 130 -4.29 -13.30 -2.33
C SER A 130 -3.83 -11.88 -2.01
N ILE A 131 -4.77 -10.95 -1.81
CA ILE A 131 -4.46 -9.54 -1.51
C ILE A 131 -3.69 -9.37 -0.20
N LEU A 132 -3.81 -10.28 0.76
CA LEU A 132 -3.06 -10.20 2.02
C LEU A 132 -1.56 -10.42 1.77
N LEU A 133 -1.17 -11.33 0.86
CA LEU A 133 0.23 -11.48 0.47
C LEU A 133 0.71 -10.32 -0.41
N GLY A 134 -0.13 -9.81 -1.32
CA GLY A 134 0.13 -8.55 -2.01
C GLY A 134 0.31 -7.37 -1.04
N GLY A 135 -0.42 -7.40 0.08
CA GLY A 135 -0.30 -6.42 1.17
C GLY A 135 1.07 -6.43 1.83
N VAL A 136 1.72 -7.59 1.95
CA VAL A 136 3.10 -7.67 2.46
C VAL A 136 4.06 -6.90 1.54
N ALA A 137 3.90 -7.00 0.22
CA ALA A 137 4.68 -6.16 -0.71
C ALA A 137 4.39 -4.66 -0.52
N GLY A 138 3.12 -4.31 -0.28
CA GLY A 138 2.68 -2.92 -0.06
C GLY A 138 3.22 -2.24 1.19
N VAL A 139 3.67 -2.99 2.20
CA VAL A 139 4.26 -2.40 3.43
C VAL A 139 5.78 -2.23 3.35
N MET A 140 6.44 -2.87 2.39
CA MET A 140 7.90 -2.81 2.26
C MET A 140 8.45 -1.40 2.08
N PRO A 141 7.80 -0.48 1.35
CA PRO A 141 8.24 0.91 1.28
C PRO A 141 8.32 1.60 2.65
N THR A 142 7.37 1.35 3.55
CA THR A 142 7.37 1.89 4.92
C THR A 142 8.57 1.37 5.71
N LEU A 143 8.84 0.06 5.66
CA LEU A 143 10.00 -0.55 6.32
C LEU A 143 11.32 -0.08 5.72
N GLY A 144 11.41 0.02 4.39
CA GLY A 144 12.58 0.52 3.68
C GLY A 144 12.89 1.99 3.99
N GLY A 145 11.86 2.83 4.06
CA GLY A 145 11.99 4.23 4.47
C GLY A 145 12.54 4.37 5.89
N TRP A 146 12.00 3.60 6.84
CA TRP A 146 12.51 3.54 8.22
C TRP A 146 13.96 3.08 8.27
N ALA A 147 14.29 1.98 7.59
CA ALA A 147 15.65 1.43 7.52
C ALA A 147 16.65 2.40 6.85
N THR A 148 16.19 3.24 5.92
CA THR A 148 17.03 4.30 5.33
C THR A 148 17.47 5.33 6.35
N ALA A 149 16.62 5.66 7.33
CA ALA A 149 16.94 6.60 8.39
C ALA A 149 17.86 6.00 9.46
N THR A 150 17.53 4.78 9.92
CA THR A 150 18.09 4.21 11.16
C THR A 150 19.09 3.06 10.94
N GLY A 151 19.12 2.45 9.75
CA GLY A 151 19.88 1.23 9.49
C GLY A 151 19.31 -0.03 10.21
N SER A 152 18.11 0.07 10.80
CA SER A 152 17.45 -1.01 11.56
C SER A 152 15.94 -1.02 11.32
N ILE A 153 15.28 -2.11 11.75
CA ILE A 153 13.81 -2.22 11.70
C ILE A 153 13.36 -2.69 13.10
N GLY A 154 12.75 -1.77 13.84
CA GLY A 154 12.25 -2.02 15.20
C GLY A 154 10.73 -2.00 15.29
N LEU A 155 10.19 -2.18 16.51
CA LEU A 155 8.75 -2.19 16.78
C LEU A 155 7.98 -0.98 16.18
N PRO A 156 8.48 0.28 16.27
CA PRO A 156 7.76 1.41 15.67
C PRO A 156 7.60 1.29 14.16
N ALA A 157 8.61 0.76 13.43
CA ALA A 157 8.54 0.52 11.99
C ALA A 157 7.47 -0.52 11.67
N PHE A 158 7.41 -1.62 12.44
CA PHE A 158 6.39 -2.65 12.27
C PHE A 158 4.98 -2.14 12.55
N LEU A 159 4.79 -1.26 13.54
CA LEU A 159 3.49 -0.65 13.83
C LEU A 159 3.00 0.23 12.67
N LEU A 160 3.86 1.05 12.07
CA LEU A 160 3.52 1.81 10.86
C LEU A 160 3.24 0.88 9.67
N ALA A 161 4.06 -0.14 9.46
CA ALA A 161 3.85 -1.13 8.40
C ALA A 161 2.52 -1.89 8.60
N LEU A 162 2.17 -2.26 9.83
CA LEU A 162 0.90 -2.91 10.18
C LEU A 162 -0.30 -2.01 9.90
N ALA A 163 -0.17 -0.69 10.11
CA ALA A 163 -1.20 0.26 9.75
C ALA A 163 -1.45 0.28 8.24
N VAL A 164 -0.39 0.30 7.41
CA VAL A 164 -0.51 0.20 5.95
C VAL A 164 -1.12 -1.14 5.54
N PHE A 165 -0.63 -2.24 6.09
CA PHE A 165 -1.15 -3.58 5.81
C PHE A 165 -2.66 -3.67 6.05
N SER A 166 -3.09 -3.15 7.20
CA SER A 166 -4.49 -3.20 7.62
C SER A 166 -5.40 -2.25 6.82
N TRP A 167 -4.85 -1.19 6.22
CA TRP A 167 -5.56 -0.30 5.32
C TRP A 167 -5.87 -0.97 3.97
N ILE A 168 -5.01 -1.87 3.47
CA ILE A 168 -5.10 -2.47 2.14
C ILE A 168 -6.45 -3.17 1.88
N PRO A 169 -7.00 -4.01 2.77
CA PRO A 169 -8.30 -4.64 2.55
C PRO A 169 -9.44 -3.63 2.36
N MET A 170 -9.51 -2.58 3.16
CA MET A 170 -10.53 -1.54 2.99
C MET A 170 -10.41 -0.84 1.62
N HIS A 171 -9.18 -0.53 1.21
CA HIS A 171 -8.92 0.09 -0.07
C HIS A 171 -9.24 -0.85 -1.25
N ILE A 172 -8.74 -2.08 -1.24
CA ILE A 172 -8.84 -2.99 -2.39
C ILE A 172 -10.21 -3.66 -2.47
N TRP A 173 -10.79 -4.13 -1.36
CA TRP A 173 -12.05 -4.86 -1.43
C TRP A 173 -13.21 -3.98 -1.90
N PHE A 174 -13.22 -2.70 -1.54
CA PHE A 174 -14.28 -1.79 -1.99
C PHE A 174 -14.06 -1.29 -3.43
N ILE A 175 -12.83 -1.23 -3.94
CA ILE A 175 -12.64 -1.02 -5.39
C ILE A 175 -13.02 -2.28 -6.18
N VAL A 176 -12.83 -3.49 -5.64
CA VAL A 176 -13.32 -4.74 -6.26
C VAL A 176 -14.85 -4.74 -6.33
N TYR A 177 -15.56 -4.31 -5.29
CA TYR A 177 -17.02 -4.15 -5.36
C TYR A 177 -17.46 -3.15 -6.43
N TYR A 178 -16.75 -2.04 -6.57
CA TYR A 178 -17.06 -1.06 -7.61
C TYR A 178 -16.92 -1.64 -9.02
N TYR A 179 -15.93 -2.50 -9.26
CA TYR A 179 -15.63 -3.16 -10.54
C TYR A 179 -15.95 -4.66 -10.54
N ILE A 180 -16.94 -5.12 -9.77
CA ILE A 180 -17.15 -6.55 -9.51
C ILE A 180 -17.38 -7.38 -10.76
N ASP A 181 -18.04 -6.81 -11.79
CA ASP A 181 -18.28 -7.51 -13.05
C ASP A 181 -16.99 -7.78 -13.83
N ASP A 182 -16.02 -6.85 -13.77
CA ASP A 182 -14.71 -7.03 -14.38
C ASP A 182 -13.96 -8.22 -13.74
N TYR A 183 -13.98 -8.30 -12.39
CA TYR A 183 -13.34 -9.40 -11.66
C TYR A 183 -14.02 -10.75 -11.91
N ARG A 184 -15.36 -10.78 -11.96
CA ARG A 184 -16.12 -11.98 -12.31
C ARG A 184 -15.82 -12.44 -13.73
N LYS A 185 -15.83 -11.52 -14.70
CA LYS A 185 -15.53 -11.79 -16.10
C LYS A 185 -14.11 -12.33 -16.31
N ALA A 186 -13.14 -11.80 -15.56
CA ALA A 186 -11.75 -12.24 -15.60
C ALA A 186 -11.47 -13.53 -14.79
N GLY A 187 -12.46 -14.09 -14.09
CA GLY A 187 -12.33 -15.31 -13.28
C GLY A 187 -11.38 -15.13 -12.07
N VAL A 188 -11.19 -13.89 -11.57
CA VAL A 188 -10.32 -13.62 -10.44
C VAL A 188 -11.11 -13.70 -9.14
N PRO A 189 -10.86 -14.71 -8.25
CA PRO A 189 -11.67 -14.99 -7.07
C PRO A 189 -11.29 -14.10 -5.87
N MET A 190 -11.30 -12.78 -6.06
CA MET A 190 -11.07 -11.85 -4.94
C MET A 190 -12.14 -12.05 -3.87
N TYR A 191 -11.79 -11.83 -2.59
CA TYR A 191 -12.69 -12.08 -1.46
C TYR A 191 -14.10 -11.47 -1.63
N PRO A 192 -14.27 -10.21 -2.11
CA PRO A 192 -15.61 -9.66 -2.39
C PRO A 192 -16.38 -10.34 -3.52
N VAL A 193 -15.71 -11.11 -4.38
CA VAL A 193 -16.38 -11.83 -5.50
C VAL A 193 -17.08 -13.08 -5.02
N ILE A 194 -16.51 -13.76 -4.00
CA ILE A 194 -16.96 -15.08 -3.53
C ILE A 194 -17.61 -15.07 -2.15
N ALA A 195 -17.24 -14.13 -1.28
CA ALA A 195 -17.77 -14.03 0.08
C ALA A 195 -19.05 -13.19 0.14
N SER A 196 -19.87 -13.42 1.18
CA SER A 196 -21.03 -12.55 1.42
C SER A 196 -20.61 -11.14 1.77
N PRO A 197 -21.39 -10.10 1.39
CA PRO A 197 -21.10 -8.70 1.74
C PRO A 197 -20.94 -8.49 3.25
N GLN A 198 -21.68 -9.24 4.07
CA GLN A 198 -21.59 -9.19 5.54
C GLN A 198 -20.23 -9.71 6.02
N SER A 199 -19.72 -10.78 5.42
CA SER A 199 -18.40 -11.33 5.76
C SER A 199 -17.28 -10.37 5.39
N VAL A 200 -17.37 -9.75 4.21
CA VAL A 200 -16.40 -8.73 3.78
C VAL A 200 -16.44 -7.50 4.69
N ALA A 201 -17.64 -7.01 5.05
CA ALA A 201 -17.78 -5.88 5.96
C ALA A 201 -17.17 -6.18 7.34
N ARG A 202 -17.44 -7.37 7.92
CA ARG A 202 -16.86 -7.78 9.21
C ARG A 202 -15.33 -7.89 9.14
N ALA A 203 -14.80 -8.53 8.09
CA ALA A 203 -13.36 -8.64 7.90
C ALA A 203 -12.71 -7.26 7.73
N THR A 204 -13.31 -6.38 6.92
CA THR A 204 -12.81 -5.00 6.76
C THR A 204 -12.83 -4.23 8.08
N MET A 205 -13.86 -4.41 8.91
CA MET A 205 -13.92 -3.78 10.24
C MET A 205 -12.81 -4.29 11.16
N ALA A 206 -12.50 -5.60 11.14
CA ALA A 206 -11.38 -6.14 11.90
C ALA A 206 -10.04 -5.50 11.49
N PHE A 207 -9.78 -5.38 10.19
CA PHE A 207 -8.58 -4.70 9.69
C PHE A 207 -8.56 -3.20 10.05
N LEU A 208 -9.69 -2.53 10.00
CA LEU A 208 -9.78 -1.12 10.42
C LEU A 208 -9.46 -0.93 11.90
N LEU A 209 -9.92 -1.83 12.76
CA LEU A 209 -9.57 -1.82 14.18
C LEU A 209 -8.08 -2.10 14.41
N VAL A 210 -7.48 -3.03 13.66
CA VAL A 210 -6.02 -3.28 13.71
C VAL A 210 -5.25 -2.05 13.25
N MET A 211 -5.72 -1.35 12.19
CA MET A 211 -5.11 -0.09 11.74
C MET A 211 -5.13 0.97 12.85
N LEU A 212 -6.27 1.17 13.49
CA LEU A 212 -6.40 2.09 14.61
C LEU A 212 -5.48 1.69 15.77
N ALA A 213 -5.54 0.43 16.19
CA ALA A 213 -4.71 -0.07 17.28
C ALA A 213 -3.21 0.11 17.00
N SER A 214 -2.75 -0.16 15.75
CA SER A 214 -1.34 -0.02 15.39
C SER A 214 -0.86 1.43 15.40
N THR A 215 -1.67 2.40 14.90
CA THR A 215 -1.30 3.82 14.93
C THR A 215 -1.32 4.41 16.34
N TRP A 216 -2.28 4.02 17.18
CA TRP A 216 -2.32 4.41 18.60
C TRP A 216 -1.16 3.77 19.39
N SER A 217 -0.83 2.49 19.15
CA SER A 217 0.35 1.84 19.73
C SER A 217 1.66 2.51 19.30
N TYR A 218 1.74 2.95 18.03
CA TYR A 218 2.88 3.72 17.56
C TYR A 218 3.07 5.00 18.38
N TRP A 219 1.97 5.74 18.65
CA TRP A 219 2.03 6.92 19.51
C TRP A 219 2.48 6.57 20.94
N LEU A 220 1.91 5.53 21.55
CA LEU A 220 2.28 5.10 22.91
C LEU A 220 3.76 4.75 23.04
N VAL A 221 4.34 4.10 22.03
CA VAL A 221 5.74 3.68 22.03
C VAL A 221 6.70 4.84 21.74
N THR A 222 6.31 5.77 20.88
CA THR A 222 7.23 6.80 20.35
C THR A 222 6.97 8.21 20.86
N GLY A 223 5.79 8.47 21.42
CA GLY A 223 5.31 9.84 21.72
C GLY A 223 4.97 10.66 20.47
N LYS A 224 4.98 10.05 19.28
CA LYS A 224 4.74 10.70 18.00
C LYS A 224 3.41 10.27 17.38
N GLY A 225 2.79 11.10 16.54
CA GLY A 225 1.62 10.70 15.76
C GLY A 225 0.27 11.01 16.39
N LEU A 226 0.20 11.63 17.56
CA LEU A 226 -1.08 11.94 18.24
C LEU A 226 -2.01 12.78 17.37
N ILE A 227 -1.50 13.83 16.74
CA ILE A 227 -2.31 14.71 15.89
C ILE A 227 -2.92 13.92 14.73
N GLY A 228 -2.13 13.08 14.06
CA GLY A 228 -2.61 12.21 12.99
C GLY A 228 -3.71 11.27 13.48
N ASN A 229 -3.55 10.64 14.64
CA ASN A 229 -4.53 9.74 15.23
C ASN A 229 -5.85 10.45 15.58
N VAL A 230 -5.78 11.64 16.20
CA VAL A 230 -6.96 12.43 16.55
C VAL A 230 -7.74 12.82 15.28
N LEU A 231 -7.05 13.28 14.23
CA LEU A 231 -7.68 13.69 12.98
C LEU A 231 -8.20 12.50 12.15
N MET A 232 -7.53 11.36 12.19
CA MET A 232 -7.94 10.14 11.47
C MET A 232 -9.16 9.49 12.12
N THR A 233 -9.30 9.54 13.45
CA THR A 233 -10.36 8.83 14.19
C THR A 233 -11.77 9.16 13.71
N PRO A 234 -12.19 10.43 13.51
CA PRO A 234 -13.52 10.74 12.98
C PRO A 234 -13.76 10.16 11.58
N ILE A 235 -12.73 10.17 10.72
CA ILE A 235 -12.81 9.63 9.35
C ILE A 235 -13.03 8.13 9.41
N THR A 236 -12.32 7.42 10.29
CA THR A 236 -12.44 5.97 10.45
C THR A 236 -13.79 5.58 11.08
N ILE A 237 -14.33 6.37 12.01
CA ILE A 237 -15.69 6.18 12.55
C ILE A 237 -16.72 6.34 11.44
N TRP A 238 -16.60 7.36 10.61
CA TRP A 238 -17.51 7.56 9.48
C TRP A 238 -17.40 6.41 8.44
N ALA A 239 -16.17 6.00 8.08
CA ALA A 239 -15.93 4.85 7.21
C ALA A 239 -16.55 3.56 7.79
N SER A 240 -16.43 3.33 9.09
CA SER A 240 -17.03 2.19 9.80
C SER A 240 -18.54 2.12 9.61
N LYS A 241 -19.25 3.25 9.77
CA LYS A 241 -20.69 3.32 9.56
C LYS A 241 -21.06 2.96 8.11
N MET A 242 -20.29 3.43 7.13
CA MET A 242 -20.52 3.11 5.72
C MET A 242 -20.26 1.62 5.44
N ILE A 243 -19.16 1.05 5.96
CA ILE A 243 -18.80 -0.36 5.80
C ILE A 243 -19.88 -1.27 6.37
N LEU A 244 -20.36 -0.99 7.59
CA LEU A 244 -21.41 -1.77 8.25
C LEU A 244 -22.77 -1.65 7.56
N SER A 245 -23.05 -0.52 6.92
CA SER A 245 -24.29 -0.30 6.18
C SER A 245 -24.24 -0.90 4.77
N TYR A 246 -23.05 -1.11 4.20
CA TYR A 246 -22.87 -1.57 2.83
C TYR A 246 -23.66 -2.86 2.48
N PRO A 247 -23.69 -3.89 3.34
CA PRO A 247 -24.43 -5.13 3.04
C PRO A 247 -25.94 -4.96 2.82
N LYS A 248 -26.52 -3.86 3.32
CA LYS A 248 -27.94 -3.55 3.15
C LYS A 248 -28.26 -2.95 1.79
N PHE A 249 -27.34 -2.14 1.26
CA PHE A 249 -27.58 -1.36 0.05
C PHE A 249 -26.88 -1.95 -1.17
N MET A 250 -25.71 -2.57 -1.01
CA MET A 250 -24.86 -3.15 -2.05
C MET A 250 -24.65 -2.20 -3.26
N ASP A 251 -24.64 -0.89 -2.98
CA ASP A 251 -24.53 0.16 -3.99
C ASP A 251 -23.07 0.41 -4.39
N ARG A 252 -22.81 0.44 -5.70
CA ARG A 252 -21.48 0.70 -6.27
C ARG A 252 -20.95 2.09 -5.91
N THR A 253 -21.84 3.08 -5.85
CA THR A 253 -21.46 4.45 -5.46
C THR A 253 -20.96 4.49 -4.02
N MET A 254 -21.64 3.75 -3.13
CA MET A 254 -21.21 3.59 -1.75
C MET A 254 -19.86 2.86 -1.65
N ALA A 255 -19.65 1.80 -2.42
CA ALA A 255 -18.36 1.12 -2.48
C ALA A 255 -17.23 2.07 -2.92
N LYS A 256 -17.47 2.88 -3.96
CA LYS A 256 -16.53 3.90 -4.41
C LYS A 256 -16.23 4.94 -3.31
N ARG A 257 -17.25 5.39 -2.58
CA ARG A 257 -17.07 6.34 -1.46
C ARG A 257 -16.22 5.74 -0.35
N ILE A 258 -16.45 4.48 0.05
CA ILE A 258 -15.63 3.79 1.07
C ILE A 258 -14.17 3.69 0.59
N PHE A 259 -13.95 3.26 -0.66
CA PHE A 259 -12.62 3.22 -1.26
C PHE A 259 -11.92 4.58 -1.24
N LEU A 260 -12.63 5.65 -1.62
CA LEU A 260 -12.06 7.01 -1.64
C LEU A 260 -11.77 7.55 -0.23
N THR A 261 -12.52 7.12 0.79
CA THR A 261 -12.29 7.52 2.20
C THR A 261 -11.08 6.82 2.82
N ALA A 262 -10.74 5.62 2.33
CA ALA A 262 -9.59 4.87 2.84
C ALA A 262 -8.27 5.65 2.72
N ASN A 263 -8.06 6.33 1.58
CA ASN A 263 -6.81 7.03 1.29
C ASN A 263 -6.56 8.23 2.23
N PRO A 264 -7.51 9.16 2.45
CA PRO A 264 -7.34 10.25 3.40
C PRO A 264 -7.08 9.77 4.83
N ALA A 265 -7.73 8.68 5.27
CA ALA A 265 -7.51 8.14 6.61
C ALA A 265 -6.05 7.74 6.83
N LEU A 266 -5.48 6.97 5.91
CA LEU A 266 -4.07 6.59 5.98
C LEU A 266 -3.15 7.80 5.84
N LEU A 267 -3.43 8.69 4.87
CA LEU A 267 -2.62 9.88 4.60
C LEU A 267 -2.49 10.76 5.85
N ILE A 268 -3.61 11.04 6.53
CA ILE A 268 -3.64 11.88 7.73
C ILE A 268 -2.90 11.23 8.90
N ALA A 269 -3.12 9.92 9.12
CA ALA A 269 -2.39 9.18 10.14
C ALA A 269 -0.87 9.26 9.91
N PHE A 270 -0.44 9.06 8.68
CA PHE A 270 0.96 9.09 8.30
C PHE A 270 1.56 10.49 8.35
N LEU A 271 0.88 11.51 7.85
CA LEU A 271 1.36 12.90 7.97
C LEU A 271 1.61 13.32 9.41
N GLY A 272 0.83 12.80 10.36
CA GLY A 272 1.05 13.03 11.79
C GLY A 272 2.22 12.27 12.39
N ALA A 273 2.62 11.13 11.81
CA ALA A 273 3.58 10.20 12.41
C ALA A 273 4.96 10.78 12.78
N PRO A 274 5.57 11.75 12.05
CA PRO A 274 6.85 12.35 12.42
C PRO A 274 6.77 13.31 13.61
N PHE A 275 5.60 13.86 13.93
CA PHE A 275 5.48 14.96 14.89
C PHE A 275 5.36 14.42 16.32
N SER A 276 6.28 14.88 17.18
CA SER A 276 6.24 14.63 18.61
C SER A 276 5.14 15.48 19.29
N THR A 277 4.48 14.91 20.29
CA THR A 277 3.68 15.70 21.22
C THR A 277 4.56 16.19 22.37
N PRO A 278 4.34 17.41 22.90
CA PRO A 278 5.05 17.85 24.10
C PRO A 278 4.87 16.80 25.23
N HIS A 279 5.94 16.51 25.93
CA HIS A 279 6.01 15.48 27.00
C HIS A 279 4.95 15.62 28.11
N VAL A 280 4.31 16.76 28.22
CA VAL A 280 3.29 17.06 29.24
C VAL A 280 2.05 16.16 29.12
N ILE A 281 1.69 15.68 27.92
CA ILE A 281 0.46 14.90 27.73
C ILE A 281 0.71 13.41 27.98
N ALA A 282 1.88 12.89 27.64
CA ALA A 282 2.18 11.46 27.78
C ALA A 282 2.30 11.00 29.26
N CYS A 283 2.79 11.87 30.15
CA CYS A 283 2.99 11.56 31.57
C CYS A 283 1.70 11.66 32.41
N THR A 284 0.68 12.41 31.95
CA THR A 284 -0.57 12.63 32.69
C THR A 284 -1.62 11.54 32.42
N LEU A 285 -1.51 10.81 31.32
CA LEU A 285 -2.43 9.73 30.96
C LEU A 285 -1.99 8.34 31.44
N LEU A 286 -0.75 8.23 31.97
CA LEU A 286 -0.19 6.98 32.52
C LEU A 286 -0.05 7.02 34.07
N ARG A 287 -0.54 8.06 34.73
CA ARG A 287 -0.74 8.14 36.18
C ARG A 287 -2.23 8.04 36.49
#